data_698ccab5f43c4b5c4e79ae10cfc08788
#
_entry.id   698ccab5f43c4b5c4e79ae10cfc08788
#
_cell.length_a   1.000
_cell.length_b   1.000
_cell.length_c   1.000
_cell.angle_alpha   90.00
_cell.angle_beta   90.00
_cell.angle_gamma   90.00
#
_symmetry.space_group_name_H-M   'P 1'
#
loop_
_entity.id
_entity.type
_entity.pdbx_description
1 polymer ?
#
loop_
_entity_poly.entity_id
_entity_poly.type
_entity_poly.pdbx_seq_one_letter_code
_entity_poly.pdbx_strand_id
1 'polypeptide(L)'
;MSKRMMKNRQTRVDIIVCYNNEKLYRDLEKSIQDRGGSGVQWNIIGVDNTKNSFRSAAEAYNQAFKNSTGECVIFCHQDVLFLEKSLSAIAEKCLNFPHTLWGAAGVEKAGQIISNMSVLKEGWKYGTLEKGSDAKVQTLDECMIAASRSLFEKFQFDEETCNGWHLYAVDLSLQCILQNYEVKVLDANIVHLSGGNMDYSFWKTEKSLVKKYRGKIHKINTTCFWTYTNPLLFVLLRLYRRVRYGIALK
;
A
#
# COMPACT_ATOMS: atom_id res chain seq x y z
N MET A 1 8.67 35.86 -6.39
CA MET A 1 9.62 34.87 -6.95
C MET A 1 9.07 34.37 -8.29
N SER A 2 9.86 34.56 -9.37
CA SER A 2 9.40 34.39 -10.75
C SER A 2 9.13 32.95 -11.12
N LYS A 3 8.04 32.67 -11.86
CA LYS A 3 7.69 31.37 -12.49
C LYS A 3 8.85 30.69 -13.28
N ARG A 4 9.92 31.44 -13.57
CA ARG A 4 11.09 30.98 -14.32
C ARG A 4 12.09 30.17 -13.46
N MET A 5 12.07 30.30 -12.13
CA MET A 5 12.96 29.53 -11.22
C MET A 5 12.44 28.14 -10.83
N MET A 6 11.17 27.83 -11.09
CA MET A 6 10.59 26.50 -10.76
C MET A 6 10.89 25.40 -11.81
N LYS A 7 11.52 25.74 -12.94
CA LYS A 7 11.63 24.85 -14.11
C LYS A 7 12.76 23.81 -14.05
N ASN A 8 13.62 23.80 -13.00
CA ASN A 8 14.79 22.90 -12.93
C ASN A 8 14.95 22.08 -11.64
N ARG A 9 13.96 22.10 -10.72
CA ARG A 9 14.05 21.26 -9.52
C ARG A 9 13.37 19.93 -9.81
N GLN A 10 14.15 18.86 -9.92
CA GLN A 10 13.61 17.50 -9.98
C GLN A 10 12.87 17.18 -8.69
N THR A 11 11.69 16.59 -8.83
CA THR A 11 10.93 16.07 -7.67
C THR A 11 11.73 15.03 -6.94
N ARG A 12 11.78 15.12 -5.61
CA ARG A 12 12.41 14.13 -4.75
C ARG A 12 11.39 13.08 -4.31
N VAL A 13 11.71 11.82 -4.58
CA VAL A 13 10.91 10.65 -4.23
C VAL A 13 11.69 9.80 -3.26
N ASP A 14 11.14 9.55 -2.07
CA ASP A 14 11.70 8.57 -1.14
C ASP A 14 10.88 7.27 -1.22
N ILE A 15 11.58 6.15 -1.40
CA ILE A 15 11.00 4.81 -1.43
C ILE A 15 11.41 4.11 -0.14
N ILE A 16 10.45 3.78 0.70
CA ILE A 16 10.65 3.11 1.99
C ILE A 16 10.27 1.64 1.83
N VAL A 17 11.24 0.77 2.12
CA VAL A 17 11.11 -0.69 1.93
C VAL A 17 11.57 -1.39 3.19
N CYS A 18 10.67 -2.12 3.86
CA CYS A 18 11.06 -3.05 4.90
C CYS A 18 11.32 -4.42 4.26
N TYR A 19 12.52 -4.97 4.50
CA TYR A 19 12.93 -6.21 3.86
C TYR A 19 13.50 -7.25 4.85
N ASN A 20 13.22 -8.51 4.56
CA ASN A 20 13.81 -9.68 5.24
C ASN A 20 14.54 -10.61 4.25
N ASN A 21 14.59 -10.24 2.97
CA ASN A 21 15.30 -10.96 1.91
C ASN A 21 16.14 -9.95 1.10
N GLU A 22 17.45 -9.95 1.35
CA GLU A 22 18.38 -9.04 0.68
C GLU A 22 18.37 -9.16 -0.85
N LYS A 23 18.17 -10.37 -1.38
CA LYS A 23 18.16 -10.57 -2.83
C LYS A 23 16.98 -9.84 -3.47
N LEU A 24 15.78 -9.99 -2.92
CA LEU A 24 14.59 -9.29 -3.42
C LEU A 24 14.73 -7.77 -3.31
N TYR A 25 15.28 -7.30 -2.18
CA TYR A 25 15.56 -5.88 -1.97
C TYR A 25 16.55 -5.34 -3.01
N ARG A 26 17.65 -6.05 -3.32
CA ARG A 26 18.61 -5.65 -4.37
C ARG A 26 18.00 -5.69 -5.77
N ASP A 27 17.13 -6.66 -6.05
CA ASP A 27 16.40 -6.73 -7.33
C ASP A 27 15.48 -5.51 -7.51
N LEU A 28 14.83 -5.07 -6.41
CA LEU A 28 14.04 -3.82 -6.39
C LEU A 28 14.93 -2.61 -6.65
N GLU A 29 16.05 -2.42 -5.90
CA GLU A 29 16.99 -1.31 -6.08
C GLU A 29 17.47 -1.24 -7.54
N LYS A 30 17.86 -2.38 -8.10
CA LYS A 30 18.30 -2.48 -9.48
C LYS A 30 17.19 -2.07 -10.46
N SER A 31 15.95 -2.48 -10.23
CA SER A 31 14.82 -2.11 -11.09
C SER A 31 14.58 -0.60 -11.14
N ILE A 32 14.77 0.09 -10.04
CA ILE A 32 14.69 1.56 -9.96
C ILE A 32 15.86 2.18 -10.71
N GLN A 33 17.07 1.72 -10.45
CA GLN A 33 18.29 2.25 -11.07
C GLN A 33 18.26 2.10 -12.58
N ASP A 34 17.88 0.93 -13.08
CA ASP A 34 17.92 0.61 -14.51
C ASP A 34 16.80 1.30 -15.30
N ARG A 35 15.60 1.47 -14.72
CA ARG A 35 14.40 1.88 -15.46
C ARG A 35 13.44 2.79 -14.71
N GLY A 36 13.11 2.42 -13.47
CA GLY A 36 12.00 3.03 -12.73
C GLY A 36 12.25 4.46 -12.31
N GLY A 37 13.50 4.82 -12.01
CA GLY A 37 13.90 6.10 -11.42
C GLY A 37 14.04 7.27 -12.39
N SER A 38 13.81 7.07 -13.68
CA SER A 38 13.99 8.13 -14.66
C SER A 38 13.05 9.33 -14.44
N GLY A 39 13.58 10.56 -14.61
CA GLY A 39 12.80 11.79 -14.53
C GLY A 39 12.60 12.39 -13.13
N VAL A 40 13.05 11.72 -12.07
CA VAL A 40 12.98 12.19 -10.67
C VAL A 40 14.32 12.00 -9.96
N GLN A 41 14.52 12.75 -8.87
CA GLN A 41 15.55 12.45 -7.90
C GLN A 41 14.97 11.46 -6.89
N TRP A 42 15.54 10.29 -6.78
CA TRP A 42 15.03 9.26 -5.86
C TRP A 42 16.04 8.86 -4.81
N ASN A 43 15.54 8.33 -3.71
CA ASN A 43 16.32 7.76 -2.62
C ASN A 43 15.56 6.56 -2.06
N ILE A 44 16.28 5.49 -1.71
CA ILE A 44 15.71 4.31 -1.07
C ILE A 44 16.11 4.31 0.40
N ILE A 45 15.11 4.16 1.26
CA ILE A 45 15.26 4.00 2.71
C ILE A 45 14.93 2.53 3.02
N GLY A 46 15.96 1.69 3.01
CA GLY A 46 15.85 0.28 3.35
C GLY A 46 15.78 0.07 4.86
N VAL A 47 14.78 -0.67 5.33
CA VAL A 47 14.65 -1.10 6.73
C VAL A 47 14.96 -2.58 6.78
N ASP A 48 16.14 -2.90 7.30
CA ASP A 48 16.59 -4.29 7.46
C ASP A 48 15.83 -4.97 8.61
N ASN A 49 15.02 -5.94 8.25
CA ASN A 49 14.30 -6.80 9.17
C ASN A 49 14.71 -8.29 9.06
N THR A 50 15.89 -8.58 8.52
CA THR A 50 16.42 -9.95 8.40
C THR A 50 16.56 -10.64 9.76
N LYS A 51 16.71 -9.86 10.83
CA LYS A 51 16.81 -10.33 12.22
C LYS A 51 15.49 -10.18 13.01
N ASN A 52 14.37 -9.91 12.35
CA ASN A 52 13.07 -9.66 12.99
C ASN A 52 13.13 -8.56 14.08
N SER A 53 13.83 -7.46 13.80
CA SER A 53 14.01 -6.32 14.71
C SER A 53 12.70 -5.54 14.90
N PHE A 54 11.80 -5.57 13.93
CA PHE A 54 10.48 -4.94 13.96
C PHE A 54 9.39 -5.99 14.09
N ARG A 55 8.40 -5.72 14.91
CA ARG A 55 7.24 -6.61 15.12
C ARG A 55 6.10 -6.38 14.12
N SER A 56 6.08 -5.22 13.42
CA SER A 56 5.05 -4.89 12.45
C SER A 56 5.57 -4.00 11.32
N ALA A 57 4.88 -4.04 10.18
CA ALA A 57 5.11 -3.12 9.07
C ALA A 57 4.85 -1.66 9.48
N ALA A 58 3.79 -1.42 10.25
CA ALA A 58 3.44 -0.09 10.76
C ALA A 58 4.58 0.54 11.57
N GLU A 59 5.17 -0.20 12.51
CA GLU A 59 6.32 0.24 13.31
C GLU A 59 7.54 0.56 12.42
N ALA A 60 7.90 -0.37 11.53
CA ALA A 60 9.04 -0.22 10.63
C ALA A 60 8.90 1.01 9.72
N TYR A 61 7.74 1.18 9.11
CA TYR A 61 7.48 2.28 8.20
C TYR A 61 7.37 3.63 8.89
N ASN A 62 6.71 3.71 10.05
CA ASN A 62 6.65 4.96 10.83
C ASN A 62 8.04 5.40 11.30
N GLN A 63 8.88 4.46 11.72
CA GLN A 63 10.25 4.77 12.12
C GLN A 63 11.08 5.26 10.92
N ALA A 64 11.00 4.58 9.79
CA ALA A 64 11.74 4.94 8.59
C ALA A 64 11.29 6.28 7.99
N PHE A 65 9.98 6.58 8.05
CA PHE A 65 9.43 7.84 7.56
C PHE A 65 10.05 9.08 8.22
N LYS A 66 10.50 8.98 9.47
CA LYS A 66 11.18 10.09 10.17
C LYS A 66 12.46 10.52 9.47
N ASN A 67 13.13 9.62 8.73
CA ASN A 67 14.35 9.89 7.97
C ASN A 67 14.07 10.31 6.52
N SER A 68 12.80 10.24 6.07
CA SER A 68 12.39 10.66 4.74
C SER A 68 12.39 12.18 4.64
N THR A 69 12.75 12.69 3.47
CA THR A 69 12.73 14.13 3.13
C THR A 69 12.15 14.38 1.74
N GLY A 70 11.70 13.34 1.05
CA GLY A 70 11.10 13.40 -0.28
C GLY A 70 9.76 14.14 -0.27
N GLU A 71 9.43 14.79 -1.38
CA GLU A 71 8.15 15.47 -1.59
C GLU A 71 7.03 14.45 -1.86
N CYS A 72 7.39 13.34 -2.51
CA CYS A 72 6.57 12.15 -2.68
C CYS A 72 7.21 11.01 -1.89
N VAL A 73 6.40 10.22 -1.18
CA VAL A 73 6.86 9.06 -0.41
C VAL A 73 6.11 7.84 -0.89
N ILE A 74 6.85 6.76 -1.09
CA ILE A 74 6.34 5.45 -1.51
C ILE A 74 6.72 4.44 -0.45
N PHE A 75 5.76 3.67 0.04
CA PHE A 75 5.99 2.46 0.82
C PHE A 75 5.68 1.26 -0.05
N CYS A 76 6.59 0.31 -0.15
CA CYS A 76 6.36 -0.89 -0.96
C CYS A 76 7.03 -2.13 -0.39
N HIS A 77 6.56 -3.28 -0.84
CA HIS A 77 7.17 -4.56 -0.53
C HIS A 77 8.52 -4.71 -1.23
N GLN A 78 9.42 -5.52 -0.63
CA GLN A 78 10.76 -5.81 -1.16
C GLN A 78 10.77 -6.54 -2.51
N ASP A 79 9.65 -7.15 -2.90
CA ASP A 79 9.45 -7.93 -4.10
C ASP A 79 8.64 -7.20 -5.19
N VAL A 80 8.63 -5.87 -5.12
CA VAL A 80 8.11 -4.99 -6.16
C VAL A 80 9.24 -4.59 -7.10
N LEU A 81 9.02 -4.70 -8.41
CA LEU A 81 9.93 -4.19 -9.44
C LEU A 81 9.30 -2.99 -10.13
N PHE A 82 10.04 -1.90 -10.20
CA PHE A 82 9.65 -0.68 -10.88
C PHE A 82 10.06 -0.74 -12.37
N LEU A 83 9.10 -0.47 -13.26
CA LEU A 83 9.33 -0.44 -14.69
C LEU A 83 9.59 0.99 -15.17
N GLU A 84 9.73 1.17 -16.48
CA GLU A 84 10.09 2.47 -17.08
C GLU A 84 9.17 3.60 -16.61
N LYS A 85 9.75 4.69 -16.12
CA LYS A 85 9.07 5.92 -15.67
C LYS A 85 8.08 5.74 -14.50
N SER A 86 8.09 4.61 -13.80
CA SER A 86 7.17 4.35 -12.67
C SER A 86 7.23 5.47 -11.63
N LEU A 87 8.43 5.83 -11.16
CA LEU A 87 8.57 6.84 -10.11
C LEU A 87 8.11 8.24 -10.54
N SER A 88 8.37 8.63 -11.79
CA SER A 88 7.92 9.92 -12.31
C SER A 88 6.38 9.98 -12.42
N ALA A 89 5.75 8.90 -12.87
CA ALA A 89 4.30 8.82 -12.97
C ALA A 89 3.63 8.85 -11.58
N ILE A 90 4.19 8.11 -10.61
CA ILE A 90 3.69 8.11 -9.23
C ILE A 90 3.87 9.50 -8.60
N ALA A 91 5.05 10.12 -8.74
CA ALA A 91 5.35 11.43 -8.17
C ALA A 91 4.44 12.51 -8.74
N GLU A 92 4.18 12.50 -10.04
CA GLU A 92 3.25 13.42 -10.70
C GLU A 92 1.85 13.35 -10.05
N LYS A 93 1.32 12.14 -9.84
CA LYS A 93 0.02 11.95 -9.19
C LYS A 93 0.05 12.43 -7.73
N CYS A 94 1.06 12.07 -6.96
CA CYS A 94 1.18 12.47 -5.55
C CYS A 94 1.23 13.99 -5.37
N LEU A 95 1.93 14.71 -6.24
CA LEU A 95 2.09 16.16 -6.12
C LEU A 95 0.90 16.94 -6.68
N ASN A 96 0.30 16.46 -7.77
CA ASN A 96 -0.88 17.12 -8.35
C ASN A 96 -2.15 16.89 -7.50
N PHE A 97 -2.19 15.82 -6.71
CA PHE A 97 -3.33 15.44 -5.87
C PHE A 97 -2.88 15.17 -4.42
N PRO A 98 -2.45 16.20 -3.66
CA PRO A 98 -1.83 16.03 -2.34
C PRO A 98 -2.78 15.47 -1.27
N HIS A 99 -4.09 15.48 -1.52
CA HIS A 99 -5.12 14.89 -0.65
C HIS A 99 -5.57 13.49 -1.06
N THR A 100 -4.74 12.80 -1.86
CA THR A 100 -5.04 11.45 -2.35
C THR A 100 -3.96 10.47 -1.90
N LEU A 101 -4.40 9.37 -1.29
CA LEU A 101 -3.58 8.17 -1.06
C LEU A 101 -3.66 7.30 -2.30
N TRP A 102 -2.53 7.00 -2.90
CA TRP A 102 -2.40 6.20 -4.12
C TRP A 102 -1.89 4.80 -3.82
N GLY A 103 -2.29 3.83 -4.65
CA GLY A 103 -1.74 2.47 -4.62
C GLY A 103 -1.70 1.84 -6.01
N ALA A 104 -1.01 0.71 -6.14
CA ALA A 104 -0.95 -0.06 -7.39
C ALA A 104 -2.13 -1.03 -7.55
N ALA A 105 -2.73 -1.42 -6.44
CA ALA A 105 -3.91 -2.28 -6.39
C ALA A 105 -4.84 -1.84 -5.26
N GLY A 106 -6.13 -2.13 -5.39
CA GLY A 106 -7.12 -1.81 -4.38
C GLY A 106 -8.48 -2.42 -4.69
N VAL A 107 -9.47 -2.15 -3.84
CA VAL A 107 -10.81 -2.70 -4.00
C VAL A 107 -11.86 -1.61 -3.84
N GLU A 108 -12.80 -1.57 -4.76
CA GLU A 108 -13.96 -0.68 -4.69
C GLU A 108 -14.94 -1.07 -3.57
N LYS A 109 -15.85 -0.15 -3.22
CA LYS A 109 -16.95 -0.45 -2.28
C LYS A 109 -17.84 -1.61 -2.77
N ALA A 110 -17.96 -1.78 -4.07
CA ALA A 110 -18.70 -2.89 -4.68
C ALA A 110 -17.96 -4.24 -4.53
N GLY A 111 -16.66 -4.23 -4.25
CA GLY A 111 -15.84 -5.43 -4.08
C GLY A 111 -15.04 -5.82 -5.32
N GLN A 112 -15.04 -4.99 -6.36
CA GLN A 112 -14.23 -5.21 -7.56
C GLN A 112 -12.77 -4.83 -7.29
N ILE A 113 -11.84 -5.70 -7.68
CA ILE A 113 -10.40 -5.44 -7.62
C ILE A 113 -10.00 -4.55 -8.77
N ILE A 114 -9.34 -3.44 -8.45
CA ILE A 114 -8.81 -2.48 -9.41
C ILE A 114 -7.29 -2.52 -9.35
N SER A 115 -6.64 -2.82 -10.46
CA SER A 115 -5.18 -2.81 -10.63
C SER A 115 -4.83 -2.96 -12.10
N ASN A 116 -3.63 -2.51 -12.49
CA ASN A 116 -2.98 -2.84 -13.76
C ASN A 116 -1.60 -3.48 -13.53
N MET A 117 -1.36 -3.93 -12.30
CA MET A 117 -0.11 -4.57 -11.90
C MET A 117 0.02 -5.96 -12.52
N SER A 118 1.23 -6.32 -12.94
CA SER A 118 1.55 -7.69 -13.36
C SER A 118 2.04 -8.51 -12.18
N VAL A 119 1.62 -9.78 -12.12
CA VAL A 119 2.11 -10.77 -11.14
C VAL A 119 2.91 -11.84 -11.87
N LEU A 120 4.21 -11.92 -11.60
CA LEU A 120 5.15 -12.71 -12.43
C LEU A 120 4.96 -14.22 -12.28
N LYS A 121 4.53 -14.71 -11.12
CA LYS A 121 4.35 -16.15 -10.88
C LYS A 121 3.22 -16.76 -11.69
N GLU A 122 2.28 -15.95 -12.14
CA GLU A 122 1.04 -16.42 -12.74
C GLU A 122 0.81 -15.85 -14.15
N GLY A 123 1.67 -14.92 -14.59
CA GLY A 123 1.64 -14.35 -15.94
C GLY A 123 0.40 -13.52 -16.29
N TRP A 124 -0.44 -13.16 -15.31
CA TRP A 124 -1.67 -12.43 -15.54
C TRP A 124 -1.67 -11.04 -14.92
N LYS A 125 -2.44 -10.17 -15.53
CA LYS A 125 -2.74 -8.86 -14.95
C LYS A 125 -3.70 -9.03 -13.79
N TYR A 126 -3.35 -8.42 -12.67
CA TYR A 126 -4.17 -8.41 -11.48
C TYR A 126 -5.12 -7.21 -11.52
N GLY A 127 -6.42 -7.47 -11.75
CA GLY A 127 -7.46 -6.44 -11.76
C GLY A 127 -7.82 -5.89 -13.15
N THR A 128 -8.58 -4.81 -13.18
CA THR A 128 -9.28 -4.30 -14.36
C THR A 128 -8.95 -2.83 -14.70
N LEU A 129 -7.90 -2.25 -14.12
CA LEU A 129 -7.53 -0.87 -14.43
C LEU A 129 -6.98 -0.74 -15.84
N GLU A 130 -7.49 0.21 -16.61
CA GLU A 130 -6.96 0.55 -17.92
C GLU A 130 -5.58 1.24 -17.82
N LYS A 131 -4.75 0.99 -18.82
CA LYS A 131 -3.40 1.57 -18.88
C LYS A 131 -3.46 3.11 -18.86
N GLY A 132 -2.67 3.71 -17.99
CA GLY A 132 -2.55 5.18 -17.83
C GLY A 132 -3.70 5.83 -17.09
N SER A 133 -4.71 5.04 -16.63
CA SER A 133 -5.85 5.57 -15.89
C SER A 133 -5.64 5.54 -14.36
N ASP A 134 -6.61 6.09 -13.63
CA ASP A 134 -6.74 5.93 -12.18
C ASP A 134 -8.21 5.67 -11.81
N ALA A 135 -8.45 5.05 -10.67
CA ALA A 135 -9.79 4.75 -10.20
C ALA A 135 -9.90 4.89 -8.68
N LYS A 136 -11.06 5.35 -8.21
CA LYS A 136 -11.37 5.47 -6.79
C LYS A 136 -11.67 4.11 -6.19
N VAL A 137 -11.09 3.83 -5.02
CA VAL A 137 -11.27 2.57 -4.30
C VAL A 137 -11.64 2.82 -2.84
N GLN A 138 -12.06 1.77 -2.14
CA GLN A 138 -12.28 1.81 -0.70
C GLN A 138 -10.97 1.56 0.05
N THR A 139 -10.19 0.59 -0.38
CA THR A 139 -8.95 0.20 0.29
C THR A 139 -7.87 -0.13 -0.73
N LEU A 140 -6.64 0.04 -0.31
CA LEU A 140 -5.45 -0.31 -1.09
C LEU A 140 -4.83 -1.62 -0.60
N ASP A 141 -4.11 -2.25 -1.50
CA ASP A 141 -3.20 -3.36 -1.23
C ASP A 141 -1.87 -2.86 -0.69
N GLU A 142 -1.20 -3.67 0.10
CA GLU A 142 0.06 -3.32 0.76
C GLU A 142 1.28 -3.34 -0.17
N CYS A 143 1.17 -3.94 -1.35
CA CYS A 143 2.32 -4.11 -2.25
C CYS A 143 3.01 -2.79 -2.58
N MET A 144 2.24 -1.73 -2.81
CA MET A 144 2.75 -0.37 -3.00
C MET A 144 1.67 0.66 -2.67
N ILE A 145 2.00 1.62 -1.81
CA ILE A 145 1.22 2.82 -1.53
C ILE A 145 2.09 4.07 -1.64
N ALA A 146 1.52 5.16 -2.10
CA ALA A 146 2.23 6.41 -2.31
C ALA A 146 1.35 7.62 -2.01
N ALA A 147 1.96 8.71 -1.58
CA ALA A 147 1.29 10.00 -1.43
C ALA A 147 2.30 11.16 -1.37
N SER A 148 1.78 12.38 -1.37
CA SER A 148 2.58 13.53 -0.93
C SER A 148 3.05 13.33 0.50
N ARG A 149 4.23 13.86 0.82
CA ARG A 149 4.76 13.83 2.19
C ARG A 149 3.75 14.36 3.22
N SER A 150 3.07 15.45 2.90
CA SER A 150 2.09 16.10 3.80
C SER A 150 0.92 15.18 4.19
N LEU A 151 0.55 14.21 3.32
CA LEU A 151 -0.46 13.22 3.67
C LEU A 151 0.05 12.27 4.76
N PHE A 152 1.27 11.76 4.63
CA PHE A 152 1.86 10.86 5.63
C PHE A 152 2.27 11.58 6.93
N GLU A 153 2.53 12.88 6.90
CA GLU A 153 2.67 13.69 8.12
C GLU A 153 1.37 13.80 8.90
N LYS A 154 0.23 13.78 8.21
CA LYS A 154 -1.11 13.80 8.81
C LYS A 154 -1.61 12.43 9.22
N PHE A 155 -1.38 11.41 8.39
CA PHE A 155 -1.85 10.04 8.59
C PHE A 155 -0.66 9.10 8.75
N GLN A 156 -0.48 8.56 9.93
CA GLN A 156 0.53 7.55 10.19
C GLN A 156 -0.11 6.16 10.25
N PHE A 157 0.71 5.13 10.08
CA PHE A 157 0.27 3.76 10.28
C PHE A 157 -0.08 3.53 11.75
N ASP A 158 -1.23 2.93 12.02
CA ASP A 158 -1.68 2.62 13.39
C ASP A 158 -1.00 1.33 13.88
N GLU A 159 0.02 1.47 14.70
CA GLU A 159 0.82 0.37 15.24
C GLU A 159 0.05 -0.52 16.23
N GLU A 160 -1.03 0.00 16.86
CA GLU A 160 -1.86 -0.76 17.77
C GLU A 160 -2.84 -1.65 17.01
N THR A 161 -3.51 -1.09 16.00
CA THR A 161 -4.45 -1.82 15.15
C THR A 161 -3.71 -2.80 14.24
N CYS A 162 -2.61 -2.35 13.60
CA CYS A 162 -1.82 -3.10 12.64
C CYS A 162 -0.50 -3.58 13.27
N ASN A 163 -0.60 -4.36 14.35
CA ASN A 163 0.56 -4.85 15.10
C ASN A 163 1.21 -6.11 14.48
N GLY A 164 1.13 -6.26 13.18
CA GLY A 164 1.67 -7.35 12.36
C GLY A 164 2.08 -6.85 10.98
N TRP A 165 2.08 -7.77 10.02
CA TRP A 165 2.59 -7.51 8.67
C TRP A 165 1.48 -7.33 7.63
N HIS A 166 0.21 -7.20 8.06
CA HIS A 166 -0.96 -7.18 7.19
C HIS A 166 -1.94 -6.08 7.53
N LEU A 167 -2.70 -5.65 6.51
CA LEU A 167 -3.85 -4.75 6.58
C LEU A 167 -3.54 -3.30 7.00
N TYR A 168 -2.26 -2.90 7.02
CA TYR A 168 -1.86 -1.54 7.35
C TYR A 168 -2.24 -0.53 6.26
N ALA A 169 -2.20 -0.92 4.97
CA ALA A 169 -2.67 -0.06 3.89
C ALA A 169 -4.20 0.03 3.87
N VAL A 170 -4.90 -1.04 4.26
CA VAL A 170 -6.35 -1.05 4.45
C VAL A 170 -6.75 -0.06 5.54
N ASP A 171 -6.09 -0.13 6.70
CA ASP A 171 -6.33 0.80 7.81
C ASP A 171 -6.08 2.25 7.42
N LEU A 172 -4.93 2.54 6.80
CA LEU A 172 -4.58 3.87 6.32
C LEU A 172 -5.59 4.42 5.30
N SER A 173 -6.06 3.58 4.38
CA SER A 173 -7.10 3.93 3.42
C SER A 173 -8.39 4.37 4.11
N LEU A 174 -8.83 3.61 5.12
CA LEU A 174 -10.05 3.93 5.86
C LEU A 174 -9.89 5.17 6.73
N GLN A 175 -8.72 5.42 7.30
CA GLN A 175 -8.42 6.67 7.99
C GLN A 175 -8.56 7.88 7.04
N CYS A 176 -7.99 7.80 5.84
CA CYS A 176 -8.08 8.83 4.82
C CYS A 176 -9.54 9.11 4.43
N ILE A 177 -10.32 8.07 4.11
CA ILE A 177 -11.73 8.21 3.71
C ILE A 177 -12.58 8.86 4.81
N LEU A 178 -12.39 8.49 6.07
CA LEU A 178 -13.14 9.06 7.19
C LEU A 178 -12.84 10.53 7.44
N GLN A 179 -11.74 11.04 6.89
CA GLN A 179 -11.37 12.46 6.93
C GLN A 179 -11.53 13.17 5.57
N ASN A 180 -12.34 12.60 4.66
CA ASN A 180 -12.63 13.13 3.32
C ASN A 180 -11.42 13.28 2.40
N TYR A 181 -10.38 12.44 2.58
CA TYR A 181 -9.29 12.27 1.63
C TYR A 181 -9.67 11.21 0.61
N GLU A 182 -9.14 11.33 -0.60
CA GLU A 182 -9.36 10.34 -1.63
C GLU A 182 -8.40 9.16 -1.49
N VAL A 183 -8.87 7.98 -1.89
CA VAL A 183 -8.08 6.75 -1.99
C VAL A 183 -8.27 6.23 -3.41
N LYS A 184 -7.17 6.10 -4.15
CA LYS A 184 -7.19 5.75 -5.57
C LYS A 184 -6.09 4.74 -5.92
N VAL A 185 -6.39 3.94 -6.93
CA VAL A 185 -5.39 3.14 -7.64
C VAL A 185 -4.93 3.90 -8.87
N LEU A 186 -3.63 3.87 -9.15
CA LEU A 186 -3.05 4.38 -10.38
C LEU A 186 -2.35 3.25 -11.16
N ASP A 187 -2.17 3.45 -12.46
CA ASP A 187 -1.26 2.61 -13.24
C ASP A 187 0.20 2.94 -12.86
N ALA A 188 0.69 2.25 -11.85
CA ALA A 188 2.03 2.46 -11.29
C ALA A 188 3.14 1.88 -12.17
N ASN A 189 2.79 1.11 -13.20
CA ASN A 189 3.75 0.41 -14.06
C ASN A 189 4.80 -0.39 -13.26
N ILE A 190 4.34 -1.27 -12.39
CA ILE A 190 5.14 -2.13 -11.52
C ILE A 190 4.80 -3.60 -11.72
N VAL A 191 5.70 -4.46 -11.25
CA VAL A 191 5.50 -5.91 -11.15
C VAL A 191 5.64 -6.32 -9.69
N HIS A 192 4.72 -7.13 -9.18
CA HIS A 192 4.80 -7.76 -7.87
C HIS A 192 5.15 -9.24 -8.03
N LEU A 193 6.23 -9.70 -7.41
CA LEU A 193 6.80 -11.04 -7.64
C LEU A 193 6.11 -12.15 -6.85
N SER A 194 5.23 -11.80 -5.89
CA SER A 194 4.52 -12.78 -5.05
C SER A 194 3.01 -12.55 -5.06
N GLY A 195 2.25 -13.60 -4.75
CA GLY A 195 0.79 -13.55 -4.61
C GLY A 195 0.29 -13.19 -3.21
N GLY A 196 1.20 -12.78 -2.31
CA GLY A 196 0.88 -12.54 -0.89
C GLY A 196 0.66 -13.84 -0.10
N ASN A 197 0.60 -13.72 1.21
CA ASN A 197 0.32 -14.81 2.15
C ASN A 197 -0.60 -14.31 3.26
N MET A 198 -1.60 -15.10 3.65
CA MET A 198 -2.49 -14.81 4.77
C MET A 198 -2.18 -15.78 5.90
N ASP A 199 -1.46 -15.32 6.91
CA ASP A 199 -1.16 -16.11 8.11
C ASP A 199 -2.11 -15.76 9.28
N TYR A 200 -1.82 -16.28 10.47
CA TYR A 200 -2.59 -16.00 11.66
C TYR A 200 -2.62 -14.50 12.03
N SER A 201 -1.53 -13.77 11.79
CA SER A 201 -1.43 -12.34 12.11
C SER A 201 -2.41 -11.50 11.30
N PHE A 202 -2.70 -11.92 10.06
CA PHE A 202 -3.71 -11.32 9.20
C PHE A 202 -5.11 -11.33 9.86
N TRP A 203 -5.55 -12.47 10.37
CA TRP A 203 -6.86 -12.62 11.01
C TRP A 203 -6.96 -11.89 12.35
N LYS A 204 -5.83 -11.73 13.05
CA LYS A 204 -5.73 -10.92 14.25
C LYS A 204 -5.93 -9.44 13.93
N THR A 205 -5.27 -8.94 12.89
CA THR A 205 -5.42 -7.55 12.42
C THR A 205 -6.82 -7.29 11.88
N GLU A 206 -7.44 -8.24 11.14
CA GLU A 206 -8.85 -8.13 10.73
C GLU A 206 -9.77 -7.84 11.92
N LYS A 207 -9.61 -8.60 13.01
CA LYS A 207 -10.42 -8.41 14.24
C LYS A 207 -10.22 -7.03 14.86
N SER A 208 -8.99 -6.50 14.85
CA SER A 208 -8.67 -5.15 15.32
C SER A 208 -9.33 -4.08 14.45
N LEU A 209 -9.27 -4.23 13.11
CA LEU A 209 -9.94 -3.35 12.16
C LEU A 209 -11.47 -3.32 12.37
N VAL A 210 -12.08 -4.49 12.51
CA VAL A 210 -13.53 -4.60 12.77
C VAL A 210 -13.91 -3.83 14.04
N LYS A 211 -13.11 -3.95 15.10
CA LYS A 211 -13.32 -3.20 16.36
C LYS A 211 -13.16 -1.69 16.15
N LYS A 212 -12.11 -1.25 15.47
CA LYS A 212 -11.77 0.17 15.23
C LYS A 212 -12.84 0.89 14.40
N TYR A 213 -13.35 0.22 13.36
CA TYR A 213 -14.28 0.81 12.39
C TYR A 213 -15.75 0.51 12.65
N ARG A 214 -16.06 -0.16 13.76
CA ARG A 214 -17.44 -0.42 14.18
C ARG A 214 -18.26 0.87 14.27
N GLY A 215 -19.43 0.90 13.60
CA GLY A 215 -20.31 2.06 13.55
C GLY A 215 -19.86 3.19 12.62
N LYS A 216 -18.67 3.08 12.02
CA LYS A 216 -18.12 4.08 11.08
C LYS A 216 -18.13 3.57 9.64
N ILE A 217 -17.75 2.33 9.43
CA ILE A 217 -17.68 1.65 8.13
C ILE A 217 -18.49 0.35 8.24
N HIS A 218 -19.45 0.11 7.34
CA HIS A 218 -20.30 -1.08 7.40
C HIS A 218 -19.58 -2.35 6.94
N LYS A 219 -18.87 -2.27 5.82
CA LYS A 219 -18.16 -3.36 5.18
C LYS A 219 -16.77 -2.90 4.75
N ILE A 220 -15.75 -3.69 5.05
CA ILE A 220 -14.37 -3.49 4.61
C ILE A 220 -14.08 -4.53 3.53
N ASN A 221 -13.74 -4.08 2.33
CA ASN A 221 -13.25 -4.92 1.25
C ASN A 221 -11.74 -4.85 1.20
N THR A 222 -11.09 -5.96 0.90
CA THR A 222 -9.63 -6.06 0.67
C THR A 222 -9.38 -6.90 -0.57
N THR A 223 -8.20 -6.87 -1.10
CA THR A 223 -7.79 -7.66 -2.25
C THR A 223 -7.87 -9.18 -2.01
N CYS A 224 -7.85 -9.60 -0.75
CA CYS A 224 -7.90 -11.01 -0.36
C CYS A 224 -9.30 -11.46 0.09
N PHE A 225 -10.08 -10.59 0.71
CA PHE A 225 -11.39 -10.92 1.27
C PHE A 225 -12.19 -9.65 1.59
N TRP A 226 -13.38 -9.83 2.16
CA TRP A 226 -14.20 -8.77 2.73
C TRP A 226 -14.69 -9.12 4.12
N THR A 227 -14.99 -8.12 4.96
CA THR A 227 -15.52 -8.35 6.31
C THR A 227 -16.57 -7.29 6.69
N TYR A 228 -17.44 -7.63 7.65
CA TYR A 228 -18.40 -6.70 8.23
C TYR A 228 -17.87 -6.17 9.56
N THR A 229 -18.15 -4.91 9.86
CA THR A 229 -17.80 -4.30 11.15
C THR A 229 -18.92 -4.46 12.20
N ASN A 230 -20.12 -4.88 11.79
CA ASN A 230 -21.17 -5.29 12.70
C ASN A 230 -20.75 -6.59 13.40
N PRO A 231 -20.75 -6.68 14.74
CA PRO A 231 -20.25 -7.84 15.48
C PRO A 231 -20.97 -9.14 15.16
N LEU A 232 -22.30 -9.10 14.99
CA LEU A 232 -23.09 -10.29 14.67
C LEU A 232 -22.74 -10.82 13.28
N LEU A 233 -22.73 -9.94 12.28
CA LEU A 233 -22.37 -10.29 10.90
C LEU A 233 -20.92 -10.77 10.81
N PHE A 234 -20.01 -10.17 11.57
CA PHE A 234 -18.62 -10.60 11.65
C PHE A 234 -18.49 -12.04 12.18
N VAL A 235 -19.17 -12.36 13.29
CA VAL A 235 -19.17 -13.72 13.85
C VAL A 235 -19.75 -14.73 12.87
N LEU A 236 -20.89 -14.43 12.24
CA LEU A 236 -21.51 -15.29 11.24
C LEU A 236 -20.59 -15.53 10.04
N LEU A 237 -19.92 -14.47 9.54
CA LEU A 237 -18.94 -14.57 8.45
C LEU A 237 -17.75 -15.45 8.82
N ARG A 238 -17.23 -15.32 10.05
CA ARG A 238 -16.14 -16.17 10.53
C ARG A 238 -16.55 -17.65 10.62
N LEU A 239 -17.75 -17.93 11.12
CA LEU A 239 -18.29 -19.30 11.16
C LEU A 239 -18.43 -19.85 9.72
N TYR A 240 -18.98 -19.08 8.80
CA TYR A 240 -19.07 -19.46 7.39
C TYR A 240 -17.70 -19.80 6.80
N ARG A 241 -16.69 -18.93 6.99
CA ARG A 241 -15.32 -19.15 6.49
C ARG A 241 -14.68 -20.40 7.08
N ARG A 242 -14.92 -20.67 8.37
CA ARG A 242 -14.42 -21.89 9.04
C ARG A 242 -15.00 -23.15 8.39
N VAL A 243 -16.31 -23.15 8.16
CA VAL A 243 -17.00 -24.31 7.55
C VAL A 243 -16.61 -24.47 6.09
N ARG A 244 -16.59 -23.37 5.32
CA ARG A 244 -16.42 -23.41 3.84
C ARG A 244 -14.97 -23.62 3.41
N TYR A 245 -14.01 -23.06 4.16
CA TYR A 245 -12.59 -23.00 3.75
C TYR A 245 -11.64 -23.67 4.77
N GLY A 246 -12.15 -24.23 5.86
CA GLY A 246 -11.32 -24.86 6.88
C GLY A 246 -10.39 -23.88 7.62
N ILE A 247 -10.64 -22.56 7.53
CA ILE A 247 -9.79 -21.53 8.12
C ILE A 247 -9.92 -21.61 9.64
N ALA A 248 -8.86 -22.04 10.33
CA ALA A 248 -8.79 -22.07 11.79
C ALA A 248 -8.68 -20.62 12.31
N LEU A 249 -9.82 -19.98 12.49
CA LEU A 249 -9.93 -18.64 13.08
C LEU A 249 -9.87 -18.78 14.60
N LYS A 250 -8.69 -19.01 15.17
CA LYS A 250 -8.48 -18.99 16.63
C LYS A 250 -8.59 -17.56 17.19
#